data_cbca28b63b2f411f71a76a059286ce1a
#
_entry.id   cbca28b63b2f411f71a76a059286ce1a
#
_cell.length_a   1.000
_cell.length_b   1.000
_cell.length_c   1.000
_cell.angle_alpha   90.00
_cell.angle_beta   90.00
_cell.angle_gamma   90.00
#
_symmetry.space_group_name_H-M   'P 1'
#
loop_
_entity.id
_entity.type
_entity.pdbx_description
1 polymer ?
#
loop_
_entity_poly.entity_id
_entity_poly.type
_entity_poly.pdbx_seq_one_letter_code
_entity_poly.pdbx_strand_id
1 'polypeptide(L)'
;MERLSGLEFMQKIAQGELPQPPMGQTLGFKVVEAELGKTVFEGQPNASHYNPIGSVHGGFAFTLLDSAMACAVHTKLDVGVFYTTLEMKANLVRAIRQDSGILRATGNVIHYGRTTATAESRLVDLSGKL
;
A
#
# COMPACT_ATOMS: atom_id res chain seq x y z
N MET A 1 10.30 -1.79 25.57
CA MET A 1 9.93 -1.76 24.13
C MET A 1 10.06 -0.33 23.64
N GLU A 2 10.91 -0.13 22.65
CA GLU A 2 11.13 1.19 22.07
C GLU A 2 9.85 1.68 21.39
N ARG A 3 9.45 2.92 21.70
CA ARG A 3 8.28 3.52 21.08
C ARG A 3 8.71 4.26 19.83
N LEU A 4 8.20 3.83 18.68
CA LEU A 4 8.54 4.40 17.39
C LEU A 4 7.45 5.37 16.92
N SER A 5 7.87 6.45 16.24
CA SER A 5 6.95 7.25 15.44
C SER A 5 6.45 6.42 14.26
N GLY A 6 5.39 6.86 13.62
CA GLY A 6 4.87 6.18 12.43
C GLY A 6 5.91 6.09 11.32
N LEU A 7 6.68 7.15 11.09
CA LEU A 7 7.73 7.16 10.08
C LEU A 7 8.84 6.14 10.39
N GLU A 8 9.35 6.16 11.62
CA GLU A 8 10.38 5.20 12.03
C GLU A 8 9.91 3.76 11.88
N PHE A 9 8.67 3.48 12.30
CA PHE A 9 8.06 2.16 12.18
C PHE A 9 7.99 1.71 10.72
N MET A 10 7.46 2.54 9.83
CA MET A 10 7.33 2.21 8.41
C MET A 10 8.69 2.06 7.73
N GLN A 11 9.66 2.89 8.09
CA GLN A 11 11.02 2.77 7.54
C GLN A 11 11.70 1.47 7.97
N LYS A 12 11.51 1.05 9.22
CA LYS A 12 12.07 -0.22 9.70
C LYS A 12 11.45 -1.43 8.98
N ILE A 13 10.17 -1.37 8.66
CA ILE A 13 9.54 -2.43 7.85
C ILE A 13 10.13 -2.42 6.43
N ALA A 14 10.23 -1.26 5.80
CA ALA A 14 10.78 -1.14 4.44
C ALA A 14 12.23 -1.62 4.35
N GLN A 15 13.02 -1.42 5.39
CA GLN A 15 14.42 -1.82 5.48
C GLN A 15 14.61 -3.29 5.88
N GLY A 16 13.54 -4.00 6.21
CA GLY A 16 13.60 -5.39 6.63
C GLY A 16 13.95 -5.61 8.10
N GLU A 17 14.00 -4.56 8.91
CA GLU A 17 14.27 -4.66 10.34
C GLU A 17 13.05 -5.11 11.14
N LEU A 18 11.85 -4.87 10.62
CA LEU A 18 10.59 -5.35 11.18
C LEU A 18 9.86 -6.18 10.13
N PRO A 19 9.01 -7.14 10.55
CA PRO A 19 8.30 -7.98 9.60
C PRO A 19 7.28 -7.19 8.78
N GLN A 20 7.05 -7.64 7.56
CA GLN A 20 5.99 -7.09 6.70
C GLN A 20 4.61 -7.35 7.33
N PRO A 21 3.63 -6.48 7.08
CA PRO A 21 2.28 -6.70 7.59
C PRO A 21 1.69 -8.05 7.15
N PRO A 22 0.89 -8.69 8.01
CA PRO A 22 0.31 -10.00 7.69
C PRO A 22 -0.46 -10.05 6.37
N MET A 23 -1.22 -9.01 6.05
CA MET A 23 -1.96 -8.93 4.77
C MET A 23 -1.00 -8.96 3.58
N GLY A 24 0.14 -8.30 3.70
CA GLY A 24 1.18 -8.33 2.68
C GLY A 24 1.73 -9.73 2.46
N GLN A 25 1.92 -10.48 3.54
CA GLN A 25 2.37 -11.87 3.46
C GLN A 25 1.31 -12.77 2.79
N THR A 26 0.03 -12.52 3.08
CA THR A 26 -1.08 -13.29 2.50
C THR A 26 -1.22 -13.05 0.99
N LEU A 27 -1.13 -11.81 0.55
CA LEU A 27 -1.37 -11.44 -0.85
C LEU A 27 -0.08 -11.29 -1.67
N GLY A 28 1.09 -11.39 -1.06
CA GLY A 28 2.36 -11.30 -1.77
C GLY A 28 2.77 -9.88 -2.13
N PHE A 29 2.57 -8.93 -1.23
CA PHE A 29 3.09 -7.58 -1.41
C PHE A 29 3.87 -7.10 -0.19
N LYS A 30 4.70 -6.10 -0.37
CA LYS A 30 5.55 -5.54 0.69
C LYS A 30 5.77 -4.05 0.50
N VAL A 31 6.00 -3.35 1.61
CA VAL A 31 6.46 -1.96 1.56
C VAL A 31 7.95 -1.96 1.21
N VAL A 32 8.34 -1.13 0.25
CA VAL A 32 9.74 -1.03 -0.22
C VAL A 32 10.36 0.34 0.06
N GLU A 33 9.53 1.38 0.20
CA GLU A 33 10.00 2.73 0.54
C GLU A 33 9.02 3.39 1.51
N ALA A 34 9.55 4.17 2.44
CA ALA A 34 8.76 4.99 3.35
C ALA A 34 9.47 6.32 3.60
N GLU A 35 8.77 7.41 3.32
CA GLU A 35 9.18 8.78 3.59
C GLU A 35 8.00 9.49 4.25
N LEU A 36 8.24 10.65 4.84
CA LEU A 36 7.16 11.40 5.46
C LEU A 36 6.07 11.74 4.43
N GLY A 37 4.87 11.20 4.65
CA GLY A 37 3.72 11.42 3.78
C GLY A 37 3.68 10.58 2.52
N LYS A 38 4.60 9.60 2.38
CA LYS A 38 4.68 8.75 1.17
C LYS A 38 5.12 7.35 1.50
N THR A 39 4.48 6.35 0.90
CA THR A 39 4.97 4.98 0.91
C THR A 39 4.86 4.36 -0.48
N VAL A 40 5.74 3.42 -0.75
CA VAL A 40 5.72 2.61 -1.98
C VAL A 40 5.62 1.15 -1.60
N PHE A 41 4.63 0.48 -2.17
CA PHE A 41 4.44 -0.97 -2.04
C PHE A 41 4.68 -1.63 -3.38
N GLU A 42 5.20 -2.84 -3.35
CA GLU A 42 5.34 -3.69 -4.53
C GLU A 42 4.66 -5.03 -4.27
N GLY A 43 4.00 -5.56 -5.29
CA GLY A 43 3.37 -6.86 -5.25
C GLY A 43 3.33 -7.50 -6.62
N GLN A 44 3.37 -8.82 -6.65
CA GLN A 44 3.27 -9.58 -7.89
C GLN A 44 2.12 -10.56 -7.76
N PRO A 45 1.02 -10.35 -8.51
CA PRO A 45 -0.11 -11.27 -8.45
C PRO A 45 0.23 -12.63 -9.06
N ASN A 46 -0.49 -13.65 -8.63
CA ASN A 46 -0.40 -15.00 -9.18
C ASN A 46 -1.81 -15.56 -9.43
N ALA A 47 -1.90 -16.78 -9.91
CA ALA A 47 -3.17 -17.40 -10.27
C ALA A 47 -4.17 -17.48 -9.11
N SER A 48 -3.70 -17.54 -7.86
CA SER A 48 -4.60 -17.58 -6.69
C SER A 48 -5.33 -16.28 -6.45
N HIS A 49 -4.93 -15.20 -7.12
CA HIS A 49 -5.56 -13.88 -7.01
C HIS A 49 -6.56 -13.60 -8.14
N TYR A 50 -6.88 -14.59 -8.96
CA TYR A 50 -7.72 -14.40 -10.14
C TYR A 50 -9.21 -14.40 -9.81
N ASN A 51 -9.96 -13.62 -10.56
CA ASN A 51 -11.41 -13.65 -10.60
C ASN A 51 -11.91 -14.79 -11.55
N PRO A 52 -13.23 -15.07 -11.59
CA PRO A 52 -13.75 -16.15 -12.46
C PRO A 52 -13.52 -15.95 -13.95
N ILE A 53 -13.24 -14.75 -14.41
CA ILE A 53 -13.07 -14.45 -15.84
C ILE A 53 -11.61 -14.44 -16.30
N GLY A 54 -10.69 -14.83 -15.43
CA GLY A 54 -9.29 -15.05 -15.82
C GLY A 54 -8.39 -13.83 -15.80
N SER A 55 -8.69 -12.84 -14.96
CA SER A 55 -7.80 -11.72 -14.68
C SER A 55 -7.65 -11.57 -13.18
N VAL A 56 -6.66 -10.77 -12.75
CA VAL A 56 -6.46 -10.53 -11.32
C VAL A 56 -7.68 -9.83 -10.74
N HIS A 57 -8.19 -10.34 -9.64
CA HIS A 57 -9.33 -9.78 -8.93
C HIS A 57 -9.04 -8.33 -8.53
N GLY A 58 -10.02 -7.44 -8.75
CA GLY A 58 -9.89 -6.03 -8.38
C GLY A 58 -9.57 -5.81 -6.91
N GLY A 59 -9.95 -6.75 -6.04
CA GLY A 59 -9.63 -6.73 -4.62
C GLY A 59 -8.13 -6.77 -4.32
N PHE A 60 -7.32 -7.39 -5.18
CA PHE A 60 -5.87 -7.34 -5.07
C PHE A 60 -5.36 -5.91 -5.24
N ALA A 61 -5.81 -5.25 -6.31
CA ALA A 61 -5.44 -3.85 -6.56
C ALA A 61 -5.95 -2.92 -5.46
N PHE A 62 -7.18 -3.09 -5.00
CA PHE A 62 -7.75 -2.30 -3.91
C PHE A 62 -6.94 -2.43 -2.63
N THR A 63 -6.53 -3.64 -2.26
CA THR A 63 -5.75 -3.87 -1.04
C THR A 63 -4.38 -3.20 -1.14
N LEU A 64 -3.73 -3.30 -2.29
CA LEU A 64 -2.41 -2.71 -2.51
C LEU A 64 -2.49 -1.18 -2.48
N LEU A 65 -3.51 -0.60 -3.12
CA LEU A 65 -3.77 0.85 -3.09
C LEU A 65 -4.11 1.34 -1.69
N ASP A 66 -4.96 0.62 -0.97
CA ASP A 66 -5.32 0.96 0.41
C ASP A 66 -4.09 0.95 1.32
N SER A 67 -3.28 -0.09 1.22
CA SER A 67 -2.05 -0.20 2.02
C SER A 67 -1.10 0.96 1.74
N ALA A 68 -0.92 1.35 0.47
CA ALA A 68 -0.04 2.46 0.12
C ALA A 68 -0.55 3.79 0.69
N MET A 69 -1.85 4.07 0.59
CA MET A 69 -2.44 5.30 1.14
C MET A 69 -2.44 5.31 2.66
N ALA A 70 -2.89 4.23 3.27
CA ALA A 70 -2.98 4.13 4.73
C ALA A 70 -1.60 4.23 5.38
N CYS A 71 -0.61 3.57 4.81
CA CYS A 71 0.75 3.62 5.34
C CYS A 71 1.43 4.97 5.07
N ALA A 72 1.06 5.68 3.99
CA ALA A 72 1.50 7.06 3.80
C ALA A 72 1.02 7.96 4.95
N VAL A 73 -0.25 7.81 5.36
CA VAL A 73 -0.79 8.49 6.55
C VAL A 73 -0.05 8.03 7.81
N HIS A 74 0.21 6.73 7.92
CA HIS A 74 0.93 6.16 9.09
C HIS A 74 2.27 6.86 9.32
N THR A 75 3.00 7.21 8.26
CA THR A 75 4.29 7.91 8.38
C THR A 75 4.18 9.26 9.09
N LYS A 76 3.00 9.86 9.13
CA LYS A 76 2.76 11.15 9.77
C LYS A 76 2.26 11.04 11.20
N LEU A 77 2.01 9.83 11.69
CA LEU A 77 1.48 9.64 13.04
C LEU A 77 2.57 9.78 14.09
N ASP A 78 2.23 10.46 15.17
CA ASP A 78 3.06 10.51 16.37
C ASP A 78 3.02 9.16 17.11
N VAL A 79 3.96 8.99 18.03
CA VAL A 79 4.01 7.81 18.89
C VAL A 79 2.67 7.61 19.61
N GLY A 80 2.12 6.41 19.52
CA GLY A 80 0.89 6.04 20.22
C GLY A 80 -0.40 6.48 19.55
N VAL A 81 -0.33 7.08 18.35
CA VAL A 81 -1.50 7.46 17.55
C VAL A 81 -1.82 6.34 16.58
N PHE A 82 -3.12 6.01 16.47
CA PHE A 82 -3.61 4.96 15.58
C PHE A 82 -4.53 5.54 14.52
N TYR A 83 -4.76 4.76 13.47
CA TYR A 83 -5.60 5.16 12.34
C TYR A 83 -6.34 3.95 11.77
N THR A 84 -7.36 4.22 10.99
CA THR A 84 -8.05 3.21 10.18
C THR A 84 -8.65 3.87 8.96
N THR A 85 -8.83 3.10 7.89
CA THR A 85 -9.49 3.57 6.68
C THR A 85 -10.98 3.76 6.93
N LEU A 86 -11.51 4.93 6.60
CA LEU A 86 -12.93 5.24 6.66
C LEU A 86 -13.63 4.95 5.34
N GLU A 87 -13.00 5.37 4.25
CA GLU A 87 -13.59 5.30 2.92
C GLU A 87 -12.48 5.22 1.89
N MET A 88 -12.74 4.49 0.82
CA MET A 88 -11.82 4.37 -0.30
C MET A 88 -12.60 4.32 -1.60
N LYS A 89 -12.14 5.08 -2.59
CA LYS A 89 -12.64 5.03 -3.96
C LYS A 89 -11.47 4.73 -4.90
N ALA A 90 -11.68 3.86 -5.88
CA ALA A 90 -10.66 3.55 -6.88
C ALA A 90 -11.27 3.44 -8.27
N ASN A 91 -10.47 3.77 -9.28
CA ASN A 91 -10.77 3.54 -10.69
C ASN A 91 -9.79 2.48 -11.20
N LEU A 92 -10.32 1.33 -11.59
CA LEU A 92 -9.53 0.24 -12.15
C LEU A 92 -9.58 0.36 -13.68
N VAL A 93 -8.56 0.99 -14.25
CA VAL A 93 -8.59 1.44 -15.65
C VAL A 93 -8.08 0.38 -16.63
N ARG A 94 -7.42 -0.68 -16.15
CA ARG A 94 -6.88 -1.73 -17.02
C ARG A 94 -6.84 -3.05 -16.27
N ALA A 95 -7.11 -4.15 -16.98
CA ALA A 95 -7.01 -5.48 -16.40
C ALA A 95 -5.57 -5.81 -16.03
N ILE A 96 -5.41 -6.43 -14.85
CA ILE A 96 -4.12 -6.93 -14.38
C ILE A 96 -4.10 -8.44 -14.58
N ARG A 97 -2.97 -8.96 -15.04
CA ARG A 97 -2.75 -10.39 -15.24
C ARG A 97 -1.46 -10.82 -14.57
N GLN A 98 -1.27 -12.12 -14.44
CA GLN A 98 -0.04 -12.67 -13.85
C GLN A 98 1.20 -12.21 -14.64
N ASP A 99 1.09 -12.10 -15.96
CA ASP A 99 2.16 -11.63 -16.84
C ASP A 99 2.37 -10.11 -16.81
N SER A 100 1.54 -9.36 -16.10
CA SER A 100 1.81 -7.93 -15.85
C SER A 100 3.07 -7.73 -15.00
N GLY A 101 3.52 -8.77 -14.31
CA GLY A 101 4.72 -8.74 -13.48
C GLY A 101 4.52 -7.99 -12.17
N ILE A 102 5.58 -7.37 -11.70
CA ILE A 102 5.56 -6.61 -10.45
C ILE A 102 4.77 -5.33 -10.64
N LEU A 103 3.86 -5.08 -9.69
CA LEU A 103 3.05 -3.86 -9.62
C LEU A 103 3.58 -2.99 -8.47
N ARG A 104 3.55 -1.69 -8.69
CA ARG A 104 4.00 -0.72 -7.70
C ARG A 104 2.86 0.25 -7.38
N ALA A 105 2.54 0.34 -6.09
CA ALA A 105 1.57 1.31 -5.58
C ALA A 105 2.31 2.39 -4.81
N THR A 106 2.15 3.64 -5.22
CA THR A 106 2.73 4.78 -4.52
C THR A 106 1.59 5.57 -3.88
N GLY A 107 1.62 5.68 -2.55
CA GLY A 107 0.66 6.45 -1.77
C GLY A 107 1.25 7.77 -1.31
N ASN A 108 0.48 8.84 -1.42
CA ASN A 108 0.87 10.18 -0.97
C ASN A 108 -0.24 10.79 -0.15
N VAL A 109 0.10 11.39 0.99
CA VAL A 109 -0.86 12.15 1.79
C VAL A 109 -1.17 13.45 1.06
N ILE A 110 -2.47 13.73 0.87
CA ILE A 110 -2.94 14.99 0.31
C ILE A 110 -3.15 16.01 1.42
N HIS A 111 -3.81 15.58 2.51
CA HIS A 111 -4.11 16.43 3.65
C HIS A 111 -4.04 15.61 4.93
N TYR A 112 -3.40 16.19 5.94
CA TYR A 112 -3.32 15.58 7.25
C TYR A 112 -3.95 16.52 8.28
N GLY A 113 -5.17 16.17 8.69
CA GLY A 113 -5.93 16.96 9.65
C GLY A 113 -5.80 16.40 11.08
N ARG A 114 -6.51 17.06 11.99
CA ARG A 114 -6.47 16.68 13.41
C ARG A 114 -7.12 15.32 13.68
N THR A 115 -8.22 15.01 13.00
CA THR A 115 -8.98 13.78 13.21
C THR A 115 -9.13 12.92 11.98
N THR A 116 -8.86 13.48 10.79
CA THR A 116 -8.93 12.77 9.52
C THR A 116 -7.76 13.14 8.64
N ALA A 117 -7.45 12.26 7.69
CA ALA A 117 -6.45 12.51 6.68
C ALA A 117 -6.98 12.02 5.33
N THR A 118 -6.47 12.61 4.27
CA THR A 118 -6.79 12.23 2.89
C THR A 118 -5.50 11.86 2.18
N ALA A 119 -5.53 10.78 1.41
CA ALA A 119 -4.39 10.32 0.64
C ALA A 119 -4.85 9.82 -0.72
N GLU A 120 -3.92 9.78 -1.66
CA GLU A 120 -4.13 9.19 -2.99
C GLU A 120 -3.04 8.19 -3.30
N SER A 121 -3.31 7.26 -4.21
CA SER A 121 -2.30 6.32 -4.69
C SER A 121 -2.53 5.96 -6.15
N ARG A 122 -1.46 5.52 -6.80
CA ARG A 122 -1.46 5.02 -8.15
C ARG A 122 -0.80 3.66 -8.19
N LEU A 123 -1.41 2.75 -8.93
CA LEU A 123 -0.87 1.41 -9.16
C LEU A 123 -0.39 1.32 -10.61
N VAL A 124 0.89 1.03 -10.77
CA VAL A 124 1.51 0.95 -12.10
C VAL A 124 2.34 -0.32 -12.20
N ASP A 125 2.57 -0.78 -13.44
CA ASP A 125 3.58 -1.82 -13.71
C ASP A 125 4.98 -1.18 -13.76
N LEU A 126 6.02 -1.98 -13.95
CA LEU A 126 7.40 -1.48 -13.99
C LEU A 126 7.69 -0.59 -15.22
N SER A 127 6.81 -0.60 -16.23
CA SER A 127 6.93 0.32 -17.37
C SER A 127 6.25 1.67 -17.10
N GLY A 128 5.59 1.83 -15.95
CA GLY A 128 4.90 3.05 -15.55
C GLY A 128 3.46 3.15 -16.02
N LYS A 129 2.88 2.08 -16.55
CA LYS A 129 1.47 2.06 -16.96
C LYS A 129 0.54 1.80 -15.78
N LEU A 130 -0.51 2.61 -15.71
CA LEU A 130 -1.59 2.45 -14.73
C LEU A 130 -2.32 1.13 -14.90
#